data_242344feb274429adf7b244e8d7c9467
#
_entry.id   242344feb274429adf7b244e8d7c9467
#
_cell.length_a   1.000
_cell.length_b   1.000
_cell.length_c   1.000
_cell.angle_alpha   90.00
_cell.angle_beta   90.00
_cell.angle_gamma   90.00
#
_symmetry.space_group_name_H-M   'P 1'
#
loop_
_entity.id
_entity.type
_entity.pdbx_description
1 polymer ?
#
loop_
_entity_poly.entity_id
_entity_poly.type
_entity_poly.pdbx_seq_one_letter_code
_entity_poly.pdbx_strand_id
1 'polypeptide(L)'
;MAINKDLSIKYLRVDCMNPFFLSSSPVGGNYDMVAKCYETGWGGCFFKTVGIFVADECSPRFDQTNKEGTPWVGFKNMEQISDKPTEKNFEFLYRLCKDYPDHVTVASIMGSSEEEWKELAKMCDQAGVKLIEGNFSCPQMTSHAMGSDVGTNPELVKSYCQAVTSVTDIPFIAKMTPNITLMEKPAEAAMEGGAAGVSTINTIKSITNIDFENNTAMPVVDGKSSISGYSGAAVKPIALRFVANVLQDKRMDVLAKENGFDFGHGHEMSGIGGIETWRDAAEFLALGCRNLQVTTAIMQYGYRIVEDMANGLMHFMDEKGYDNLDQFIGTAINNIIPAEDLNRDFRLLPKFDDKKCIGLLRSEERRVGKECRSRWSPYH
;
A
#
# COMPACT_ATOMS: atom_id res chain seq x y z
N MET A 1 -22.41 -17.02 -18.39
CA MET A 1 -21.06 -17.61 -18.59
C MET A 1 -20.14 -16.95 -17.58
N ALA A 2 -19.23 -17.67 -16.98
CA ALA A 2 -18.21 -17.04 -16.12
C ALA A 2 -17.32 -16.14 -17.00
N ILE A 3 -17.13 -14.88 -16.61
CA ILE A 3 -16.23 -13.95 -17.29
C ILE A 3 -14.81 -14.38 -16.92
N ASN A 4 -13.96 -14.58 -17.92
CA ASN A 4 -12.56 -14.91 -17.73
C ASN A 4 -11.73 -13.89 -18.48
N LYS A 5 -11.13 -12.94 -17.77
CA LYS A 5 -10.20 -11.94 -18.30
C LYS A 5 -8.81 -12.20 -17.71
N ASP A 6 -7.79 -11.86 -18.47
CA ASP A 6 -6.42 -12.01 -18.01
C ASP A 6 -6.05 -10.92 -16.98
N LEU A 7 -5.82 -11.35 -15.75
CA LEU A 7 -5.35 -10.49 -14.65
C LEU A 7 -3.83 -10.57 -14.46
N SER A 8 -3.11 -11.34 -15.29
CA SER A 8 -1.67 -11.44 -15.17
C SER A 8 -1.00 -10.08 -15.39
N ILE A 9 0.09 -9.85 -14.69
CA ILE A 9 0.93 -8.67 -14.83
C ILE A 9 2.40 -9.07 -14.83
N LYS A 10 3.24 -8.21 -15.37
CA LYS A 10 4.66 -8.24 -15.10
C LYS A 10 5.01 -7.08 -14.15
N TYR A 11 5.60 -7.40 -12.99
CA TYR A 11 6.04 -6.42 -12.01
C TYR A 11 7.53 -6.59 -11.72
N LEU A 12 8.32 -5.55 -11.92
CA LEU A 12 9.79 -5.55 -11.78
C LEU A 12 10.46 -6.77 -12.45
N ARG A 13 10.04 -7.08 -13.69
CA ARG A 13 10.45 -8.24 -14.51
C ARG A 13 9.96 -9.61 -14.03
N VAL A 14 9.20 -9.68 -12.94
CA VAL A 14 8.63 -10.92 -12.40
C VAL A 14 7.21 -11.09 -12.95
N ASP A 15 6.93 -12.26 -13.52
CA ASP A 15 5.59 -12.63 -13.98
C ASP A 15 4.72 -12.98 -12.75
N CYS A 16 3.54 -12.37 -12.67
CA CYS A 16 2.58 -12.53 -11.57
C CYS A 16 1.23 -12.93 -12.16
N MET A 17 0.58 -13.92 -11.59
CA MET A 17 -0.72 -14.43 -12.07
C MET A 17 -1.86 -13.39 -11.92
N ASN A 18 -1.73 -12.45 -11.02
CA ASN A 18 -2.62 -11.30 -10.84
C ASN A 18 -1.93 -10.21 -9.99
N PRO A 19 -2.47 -8.98 -9.92
CA PRO A 19 -1.83 -7.87 -9.19
C PRO A 19 -2.01 -7.93 -7.67
N PHE A 20 -2.83 -8.84 -7.12
CA PHE A 20 -3.20 -8.87 -5.71
C PHE A 20 -2.19 -9.61 -4.87
N PHE A 21 -1.56 -8.92 -3.94
CA PHE A 21 -0.56 -9.46 -3.02
C PHE A 21 -0.97 -9.21 -1.56
N LEU A 22 -0.72 -10.18 -0.70
CA LEU A 22 -0.74 -9.97 0.74
C LEU A 22 0.39 -9.02 1.11
N SER A 23 0.09 -7.91 1.80
CA SER A 23 1.13 -7.00 2.30
C SER A 23 1.85 -7.57 3.51
N SER A 24 3.09 -7.13 3.73
CA SER A 24 3.86 -7.43 4.94
C SER A 24 3.07 -7.05 6.20
N SER A 25 2.65 -8.07 6.97
CA SER A 25 1.67 -7.89 8.04
C SER A 25 1.59 -9.12 8.96
N PRO A 26 0.87 -9.04 10.09
CA PRO A 26 0.66 -10.18 11.00
C PRO A 26 0.07 -11.42 10.34
N VAL A 27 -0.82 -11.24 9.35
CA VAL A 27 -1.49 -12.36 8.65
C VAL A 27 -0.63 -13.00 7.55
N GLY A 28 0.63 -12.61 7.42
CA GLY A 28 1.63 -13.20 6.53
C GLY A 28 2.95 -13.51 7.25
N GLY A 29 2.90 -13.82 8.54
CA GLY A 29 4.08 -14.00 9.40
C GLY A 29 4.54 -15.43 9.62
N ASN A 30 4.01 -16.43 8.90
CA ASN A 30 4.47 -17.80 8.93
C ASN A 30 4.10 -18.56 7.66
N TYR A 31 4.65 -19.79 7.53
CA TYR A 31 4.42 -20.62 6.35
C TYR A 31 2.94 -20.92 6.11
N ASP A 32 2.20 -21.36 7.12
CA ASP A 32 0.82 -21.83 6.95
C ASP A 32 -0.13 -20.67 6.54
N MET A 33 0.07 -19.49 7.09
CA MET A 33 -0.70 -18.28 6.72
C MET A 33 -0.48 -17.91 5.25
N VAL A 34 0.78 -17.93 4.79
CA VAL A 34 1.10 -17.58 3.40
C VAL A 34 0.68 -18.68 2.43
N ALA A 35 0.87 -19.95 2.79
CA ALA A 35 0.37 -21.08 2.01
C ALA A 35 -1.15 -20.97 1.82
N LYS A 36 -1.90 -20.66 2.88
CA LYS A 36 -3.34 -20.45 2.81
C LYS A 36 -3.71 -19.26 1.92
N CYS A 37 -2.92 -18.19 1.96
CA CYS A 37 -3.07 -17.05 1.06
C CYS A 37 -2.95 -17.50 -0.41
N TYR A 38 -1.90 -18.22 -0.77
CA TYR A 38 -1.67 -18.72 -2.13
C TYR A 38 -2.78 -19.65 -2.61
N GLU A 39 -3.20 -20.62 -1.76
CA GLU A 39 -4.31 -21.54 -2.06
C GLU A 39 -5.65 -20.83 -2.35
N THR A 40 -5.84 -19.60 -1.92
CA THR A 40 -7.05 -18.82 -2.19
C THR A 40 -6.94 -17.93 -3.43
N GLY A 41 -5.80 -17.92 -4.15
CA GLY A 41 -5.65 -17.27 -5.45
C GLY A 41 -4.93 -15.91 -5.43
N TRP A 42 -4.25 -15.54 -4.34
CA TRP A 42 -3.37 -14.36 -4.33
C TRP A 42 -2.16 -14.57 -5.24
N GLY A 43 -1.80 -13.56 -6.01
CA GLY A 43 -0.65 -13.60 -6.92
C GLY A 43 0.70 -13.69 -6.19
N GLY A 44 0.76 -13.22 -4.95
CA GLY A 44 1.97 -13.27 -4.15
C GLY A 44 1.77 -12.77 -2.72
N CYS A 45 2.87 -12.71 -1.99
CA CYS A 45 2.90 -12.24 -0.61
C CYS A 45 4.20 -11.48 -0.32
N PHE A 46 4.07 -10.30 0.28
CA PHE A 46 5.14 -9.64 1.02
C PHE A 46 5.13 -10.21 2.43
N PHE A 47 6.09 -11.05 2.74
CA PHE A 47 6.19 -11.72 4.05
C PHE A 47 6.33 -10.68 5.18
N LYS A 48 5.89 -11.02 6.40
CA LYS A 48 6.09 -10.16 7.59
C LYS A 48 7.55 -9.73 7.68
N THR A 49 7.82 -8.44 7.87
CA THR A 49 9.17 -7.89 7.89
C THR A 49 10.08 -8.65 8.87
N VAL A 50 11.27 -9.03 8.40
CA VAL A 50 12.29 -9.76 9.14
C VAL A 50 13.47 -8.83 9.40
N GLY A 51 14.00 -8.87 10.63
CA GLY A 51 15.24 -8.22 11.02
C GLY A 51 16.21 -9.22 11.63
N ILE A 52 17.40 -8.76 12.00
CA ILE A 52 18.38 -9.56 12.75
C ILE A 52 17.94 -9.75 14.22
N PHE A 53 17.16 -8.80 14.75
CA PHE A 53 16.60 -8.90 16.10
C PHE A 53 15.17 -9.46 16.08
N VAL A 54 14.76 -10.06 17.18
CA VAL A 54 13.39 -10.53 17.40
C VAL A 54 12.60 -9.45 18.12
N ALA A 55 11.45 -9.07 17.55
CA ALA A 55 10.60 -8.06 18.17
C ALA A 55 9.91 -8.58 19.43
N ASP A 56 9.86 -7.72 20.46
CA ASP A 56 9.08 -7.96 21.68
C ASP A 56 7.77 -7.17 21.58
N GLU A 57 6.68 -7.87 21.35
CA GLU A 57 5.39 -7.28 21.02
C GLU A 57 4.53 -7.04 22.27
N CYS A 58 3.97 -5.85 22.39
CA CYS A 58 3.04 -5.52 23.47
C CYS A 58 1.66 -6.17 23.27
N SER A 59 0.85 -6.25 24.35
CA SER A 59 -0.52 -6.77 24.31
C SER A 59 -1.43 -5.99 25.29
N PRO A 60 -2.63 -5.54 24.85
CA PRO A 60 -3.17 -5.59 23.47
C PRO A 60 -2.44 -4.62 22.55
N ARG A 61 -2.45 -4.88 21.21
CA ARG A 61 -1.74 -4.06 20.24
C ARG A 61 -2.59 -3.55 19.07
N PHE A 62 -3.88 -3.85 19.09
CA PHE A 62 -4.82 -3.46 18.02
C PHE A 62 -5.99 -2.66 18.55
N ASP A 63 -6.46 -1.72 17.73
CA ASP A 63 -7.70 -0.98 17.92
C ASP A 63 -8.35 -0.69 16.57
N GLN A 64 -9.63 -0.37 16.55
CA GLN A 64 -10.38 -0.11 15.33
C GLN A 64 -11.20 1.17 15.42
N THR A 65 -11.49 1.75 14.27
CA THR A 65 -12.47 2.83 14.13
C THR A 65 -13.61 2.38 13.23
N ASN A 66 -14.85 2.60 13.66
CA ASN A 66 -16.05 2.35 12.88
C ASN A 66 -17.18 3.27 13.37
N LYS A 67 -18.29 3.24 12.62
CA LYS A 67 -19.58 3.69 13.14
C LYS A 67 -20.33 2.48 13.65
N GLU A 68 -21.17 2.65 14.67
CA GLU A 68 -21.98 1.58 15.23
C GLU A 68 -22.71 0.80 14.12
N GLY A 69 -22.60 -0.53 14.17
CA GLY A 69 -23.24 -1.44 13.20
C GLY A 69 -22.59 -1.46 11.79
N THR A 70 -21.43 -0.83 11.61
CA THR A 70 -20.72 -0.85 10.32
C THR A 70 -19.39 -1.63 10.40
N PRO A 71 -18.85 -2.10 9.25
CA PRO A 71 -17.47 -2.62 9.17
C PRO A 71 -16.43 -1.61 9.63
N TRP A 72 -15.23 -2.07 9.91
CA TRP A 72 -14.11 -1.19 10.24
C TRP A 72 -13.81 -0.24 9.09
N VAL A 73 -13.68 1.04 9.39
CA VAL A 73 -13.18 2.02 8.42
C VAL A 73 -11.69 2.27 8.59
N GLY A 74 -11.16 1.95 9.77
CA GLY A 74 -9.75 2.08 10.08
C GLY A 74 -9.31 1.10 11.16
N PHE A 75 -8.01 0.82 11.16
CA PHE A 75 -7.39 -0.15 12.03
C PHE A 75 -6.03 0.35 12.51
N LYS A 76 -5.88 0.44 13.82
CA LYS A 76 -4.63 0.83 14.48
C LYS A 76 -3.86 -0.41 14.93
N ASN A 77 -2.54 -0.38 14.73
CA ASN A 77 -1.65 -1.42 15.22
C ASN A 77 -0.40 -0.81 15.87
N MET A 78 0.12 -1.50 16.89
CA MET A 78 1.38 -1.19 17.56
C MET A 78 2.43 -2.29 17.29
N GLU A 79 2.24 -3.07 16.24
CA GLU A 79 3.18 -4.12 15.85
C GLU A 79 4.48 -3.57 15.29
N GLN A 80 5.55 -4.26 15.60
CA GLN A 80 6.87 -4.03 15.04
C GLN A 80 7.10 -4.93 13.82
N ILE A 81 8.18 -5.72 13.82
CA ILE A 81 8.53 -6.69 12.79
C ILE A 81 8.18 -8.13 13.24
N SER A 82 8.75 -9.15 12.61
CA SER A 82 8.51 -10.54 13.02
C SER A 82 8.97 -10.81 14.46
N ASP A 83 8.14 -11.51 15.22
CA ASP A 83 8.40 -12.01 16.57
C ASP A 83 9.12 -13.37 16.60
N LYS A 84 9.59 -13.84 15.45
CA LYS A 84 10.29 -15.13 15.29
C LYS A 84 11.77 -14.91 15.00
N PRO A 85 12.62 -15.89 15.37
CA PRO A 85 14.05 -15.86 15.02
C PRO A 85 14.24 -15.70 13.50
N THR A 86 15.29 -14.98 13.12
CA THR A 86 15.62 -14.65 11.72
C THR A 86 15.72 -15.93 10.88
N GLU A 87 16.44 -16.93 11.35
CA GLU A 87 16.64 -18.20 10.65
C GLU A 87 15.31 -18.92 10.41
N LYS A 88 14.38 -18.85 11.37
CA LYS A 88 13.06 -19.46 11.23
C LYS A 88 12.21 -18.79 10.17
N ASN A 89 12.28 -17.47 10.08
CA ASN A 89 11.61 -16.71 9.03
C ASN A 89 12.16 -17.07 7.64
N PHE A 90 13.48 -17.18 7.50
CA PHE A 90 14.11 -17.56 6.23
C PHE A 90 13.86 -19.03 5.86
N GLU A 91 13.72 -19.94 6.83
CA GLU A 91 13.22 -21.31 6.58
C GLU A 91 11.82 -21.28 5.95
N PHE A 92 10.91 -20.44 6.48
CA PHE A 92 9.58 -20.29 5.90
C PHE A 92 9.62 -19.73 4.48
N LEU A 93 10.43 -18.68 4.22
CA LEU A 93 10.59 -18.10 2.90
C LEU A 93 11.12 -19.13 1.90
N TYR A 94 12.17 -19.88 2.25
CA TYR A 94 12.71 -20.95 1.41
C TYR A 94 11.65 -22.01 1.06
N ARG A 95 10.89 -22.47 2.05
CA ARG A 95 9.83 -23.46 1.83
C ARG A 95 8.72 -22.92 0.93
N LEU A 96 8.29 -21.68 1.15
CA LEU A 96 7.26 -21.03 0.32
C LEU A 96 7.71 -20.93 -1.15
N CYS A 97 8.95 -20.49 -1.40
CA CYS A 97 9.49 -20.42 -2.76
C CYS A 97 9.57 -21.79 -3.43
N LYS A 98 9.87 -22.85 -2.67
CA LYS A 98 9.98 -24.21 -3.17
C LYS A 98 8.62 -24.86 -3.42
N ASP A 99 7.69 -24.71 -2.48
CA ASP A 99 6.40 -25.42 -2.50
C ASP A 99 5.36 -24.68 -3.38
N TYR A 100 5.52 -23.37 -3.61
CA TYR A 100 4.63 -22.52 -4.41
C TYR A 100 5.39 -21.72 -5.49
N PRO A 101 6.06 -22.38 -6.46
CA PRO A 101 6.94 -21.70 -7.42
C PRO A 101 6.22 -20.75 -8.38
N ASP A 102 4.92 -20.94 -8.60
CA ASP A 102 4.09 -20.10 -9.47
C ASP A 102 3.63 -18.80 -8.77
N HIS A 103 3.75 -18.72 -7.46
CA HIS A 103 3.45 -17.53 -6.67
C HIS A 103 4.71 -16.68 -6.44
N VAL A 104 4.51 -15.41 -6.17
CA VAL A 104 5.63 -14.50 -5.91
C VAL A 104 5.78 -14.29 -4.40
N THR A 105 6.80 -14.95 -3.84
CA THR A 105 7.21 -14.70 -2.45
C THR A 105 8.20 -13.53 -2.42
N VAL A 106 7.86 -12.47 -1.69
CA VAL A 106 8.69 -11.29 -1.47
C VAL A 106 9.16 -11.28 -0.03
N ALA A 107 10.45 -11.17 0.21
CA ALA A 107 10.98 -10.95 1.55
C ALA A 107 10.88 -9.47 1.91
N SER A 108 10.20 -9.12 3.00
CA SER A 108 10.27 -7.79 3.58
C SER A 108 11.32 -7.79 4.68
N ILE A 109 12.31 -6.92 4.58
CA ILE A 109 13.47 -6.87 5.48
C ILE A 109 13.66 -5.49 6.11
N MET A 110 14.31 -5.46 7.28
CA MET A 110 14.68 -4.22 7.98
C MET A 110 15.97 -4.45 8.77
N GLY A 111 16.97 -3.62 8.52
CA GLY A 111 18.22 -3.56 9.28
C GLY A 111 18.39 -2.21 9.99
N SER A 112 19.29 -2.16 10.96
CA SER A 112 19.70 -0.96 11.71
C SER A 112 21.04 -0.39 11.23
N SER A 113 21.78 -1.14 10.43
CA SER A 113 23.07 -0.75 9.84
C SER A 113 23.21 -1.31 8.43
N GLU A 114 24.13 -0.75 7.64
CA GLU A 114 24.41 -1.25 6.29
C GLU A 114 24.82 -2.74 6.30
N GLU A 115 25.52 -3.18 7.33
CA GLU A 115 25.96 -4.57 7.49
C GLU A 115 24.76 -5.50 7.66
N GLU A 116 23.80 -5.13 8.52
CA GLU A 116 22.57 -5.92 8.70
C GLU A 116 21.72 -5.96 7.42
N TRP A 117 21.61 -4.84 6.69
CA TRP A 117 20.91 -4.81 5.40
C TRP A 117 21.56 -5.76 4.37
N LYS A 118 22.91 -5.77 4.29
CA LYS A 118 23.66 -6.67 3.42
C LYS A 118 23.50 -8.14 3.82
N GLU A 119 23.52 -8.42 5.12
CA GLU A 119 23.32 -9.78 5.63
C GLU A 119 21.94 -10.32 5.29
N LEU A 120 20.89 -9.55 5.57
CA LEU A 120 19.51 -9.92 5.25
C LEU A 120 19.30 -10.11 3.74
N ALA A 121 19.90 -9.26 2.90
CA ALA A 121 19.84 -9.39 1.45
C ALA A 121 20.46 -10.71 0.96
N LYS A 122 21.61 -11.12 1.49
CA LYS A 122 22.24 -12.40 1.17
C LYS A 122 21.39 -13.59 1.62
N MET A 123 20.71 -13.49 2.77
CA MET A 123 19.76 -14.53 3.20
C MET A 123 18.56 -14.63 2.27
N CYS A 124 18.11 -13.50 1.67
CA CYS A 124 17.07 -13.49 0.65
C CYS A 124 17.50 -14.28 -0.62
N ASP A 125 18.73 -14.11 -1.10
CA ASP A 125 19.28 -14.90 -2.20
C ASP A 125 19.24 -16.39 -1.89
N GLN A 126 19.67 -16.78 -0.69
CA GLN A 126 19.68 -18.18 -0.26
C GLN A 126 18.27 -18.77 -0.13
N ALA A 127 17.28 -17.95 0.25
CA ALA A 127 15.89 -18.36 0.33
C ALA A 127 15.21 -18.48 -1.04
N GLY A 128 15.79 -17.89 -2.10
CA GLY A 128 15.29 -17.96 -3.47
C GLY A 128 14.06 -17.06 -3.72
N VAL A 129 13.90 -15.97 -2.96
CA VAL A 129 12.80 -15.02 -3.18
C VAL A 129 12.98 -14.28 -4.51
N LYS A 130 11.87 -13.91 -5.14
CA LYS A 130 11.89 -13.24 -6.45
C LYS A 130 12.05 -11.71 -6.34
N LEU A 131 11.67 -11.13 -5.19
CA LEU A 131 11.73 -9.69 -4.91
C LEU A 131 12.09 -9.48 -3.43
N ILE A 132 12.70 -8.34 -3.13
CA ILE A 132 12.98 -7.89 -1.75
C ILE A 132 12.32 -6.54 -1.52
N GLU A 133 11.59 -6.37 -0.39
CA GLU A 133 11.06 -5.09 0.06
C GLU A 133 11.85 -4.60 1.27
N GLY A 134 12.44 -3.41 1.19
CA GLY A 134 13.06 -2.73 2.33
C GLY A 134 12.02 -1.89 3.08
N ASN A 135 11.77 -2.22 4.36
CA ASN A 135 10.79 -1.51 5.18
C ASN A 135 11.43 -0.28 5.86
N PHE A 136 11.38 0.88 5.20
CA PHE A 136 11.85 2.18 5.73
C PHE A 136 10.75 2.95 6.46
N SER A 137 9.71 2.29 6.94
CA SER A 137 8.48 3.03 7.24
C SER A 137 7.75 2.59 8.50
N CYS A 138 8.24 1.59 9.24
CA CYS A 138 7.60 1.15 10.48
C CYS A 138 7.60 2.27 11.53
N PRO A 139 6.43 2.73 12.03
CA PRO A 139 6.36 3.86 12.95
C PRO A 139 6.66 3.51 14.41
N GLN A 140 6.75 2.21 14.75
CA GLN A 140 6.91 1.71 16.13
C GLN A 140 8.34 1.30 16.50
N MET A 141 9.33 1.60 15.65
CA MET A 141 10.71 1.21 15.98
C MET A 141 11.27 2.04 17.14
N THR A 142 12.01 1.38 18.01
CA THR A 142 12.63 2.00 19.20
C THR A 142 13.98 2.65 18.90
N SER A 143 14.52 2.44 17.70
CA SER A 143 15.80 3.02 17.25
C SER A 143 15.59 4.03 16.12
N HIS A 144 16.24 5.18 16.19
CA HIS A 144 16.27 6.19 15.12
C HIS A 144 17.00 5.74 13.84
N ALA A 145 17.72 4.64 13.90
CA ALA A 145 18.36 4.03 12.73
C ALA A 145 17.42 3.10 11.95
N MET A 146 16.14 3.04 12.31
CA MET A 146 15.16 2.08 11.76
C MET A 146 13.80 2.73 11.51
N GLY A 147 13.04 2.13 10.60
CA GLY A 147 11.63 2.48 10.39
C GLY A 147 11.41 3.88 9.84
N SER A 148 10.37 4.56 10.32
CA SER A 148 9.92 5.84 9.77
C SER A 148 10.92 6.99 9.89
N ASP A 149 11.83 6.94 10.85
CA ASP A 149 12.88 7.96 11.00
C ASP A 149 13.90 7.85 9.86
N VAL A 150 14.22 6.63 9.42
CA VAL A 150 15.00 6.38 8.19
C VAL A 150 14.23 6.83 6.96
N GLY A 151 12.97 6.41 6.82
CA GLY A 151 12.15 6.69 5.63
C GLY A 151 11.86 8.17 5.39
N THR A 152 12.09 9.05 6.37
CA THR A 152 12.01 10.51 6.23
C THR A 152 13.37 11.17 5.93
N ASN A 153 14.45 10.39 5.94
CA ASN A 153 15.82 10.87 5.68
C ASN A 153 16.34 10.30 4.35
N PRO A 154 16.39 11.11 3.27
CA PRO A 154 16.82 10.64 1.95
C PRO A 154 18.23 10.02 1.93
N GLU A 155 19.18 10.57 2.70
CA GLU A 155 20.55 10.06 2.73
C GLU A 155 20.63 8.65 3.31
N LEU A 156 19.90 8.38 4.39
CA LEU A 156 19.83 7.04 4.98
C LEU A 156 19.11 6.04 4.07
N VAL A 157 18.00 6.46 3.45
CA VAL A 157 17.28 5.63 2.47
C VAL A 157 18.22 5.24 1.33
N LYS A 158 18.96 6.20 0.74
CA LYS A 158 19.92 5.95 -0.32
C LYS A 158 21.02 4.98 0.11
N SER A 159 21.64 5.23 1.27
CA SER A 159 22.71 4.39 1.82
C SER A 159 22.28 2.95 2.00
N TYR A 160 21.12 2.71 2.60
CA TYR A 160 20.62 1.35 2.82
C TYR A 160 20.17 0.67 1.53
N CYS A 161 19.61 1.40 0.57
CA CYS A 161 19.34 0.85 -0.76
C CYS A 161 20.63 0.40 -1.44
N GLN A 162 21.70 1.24 -1.40
CA GLN A 162 23.02 0.89 -1.93
C GLN A 162 23.61 -0.33 -1.22
N ALA A 163 23.46 -0.42 0.10
CA ALA A 163 23.92 -1.59 0.84
C ALA A 163 23.30 -2.89 0.33
N VAL A 164 21.97 -2.93 0.14
CA VAL A 164 21.27 -4.09 -0.40
C VAL A 164 21.68 -4.38 -1.83
N THR A 165 21.59 -3.41 -2.72
CA THR A 165 21.85 -3.61 -4.16
C THR A 165 23.31 -3.88 -4.49
N SER A 166 24.22 -3.64 -3.56
CA SER A 166 25.64 -3.99 -3.71
C SER A 166 25.95 -5.49 -3.54
N VAL A 167 25.00 -6.28 -3.03
CA VAL A 167 25.24 -7.69 -2.64
C VAL A 167 24.23 -8.68 -3.24
N THR A 168 23.20 -8.21 -3.94
CA THR A 168 22.20 -9.04 -4.60
C THR A 168 21.71 -8.40 -5.89
N ASP A 169 21.37 -9.23 -6.90
CA ASP A 169 20.72 -8.82 -8.15
C ASP A 169 19.18 -8.94 -8.08
N ILE A 170 18.63 -9.40 -6.96
CA ILE A 170 17.17 -9.46 -6.75
C ILE A 170 16.62 -8.03 -6.77
N PRO A 171 15.56 -7.73 -7.58
CA PRO A 171 14.97 -6.39 -7.60
C PRO A 171 14.52 -5.94 -6.21
N PHE A 172 15.01 -4.77 -5.78
CA PHE A 172 14.77 -4.20 -4.46
C PHE A 172 13.72 -3.10 -4.53
N ILE A 173 12.72 -3.18 -3.65
CA ILE A 173 11.60 -2.25 -3.54
C ILE A 173 11.74 -1.48 -2.23
N ALA A 174 11.69 -0.15 -2.28
CA ALA A 174 11.70 0.68 -1.09
C ALA A 174 10.27 0.99 -0.63
N LYS A 175 9.89 0.51 0.57
CA LYS A 175 8.58 0.81 1.16
C LYS A 175 8.62 2.10 1.95
N MET A 176 7.82 3.08 1.47
CA MET A 176 7.86 4.45 1.94
C MET A 176 6.87 4.75 3.05
N THR A 177 7.25 5.68 3.95
CA THR A 177 6.40 6.16 5.03
C THR A 177 5.50 7.31 4.57
N PRO A 178 4.21 7.30 4.92
CA PRO A 178 3.32 8.44 4.68
C PRO A 178 3.45 9.56 5.74
N ASN A 179 4.32 9.38 6.74
CA ASN A 179 4.51 10.34 7.82
C ASN A 179 5.50 11.44 7.40
N ILE A 180 5.31 11.97 6.22
CA ILE A 180 6.15 12.97 5.55
C ILE A 180 5.29 13.84 4.62
N THR A 181 5.73 15.05 4.32
CA THR A 181 5.01 15.93 3.40
C THR A 181 5.31 15.63 1.94
N LEU A 182 6.60 15.46 1.59
CA LEU A 182 7.11 15.23 0.24
C LEU A 182 7.78 13.85 0.19
N MET A 183 6.99 12.83 -0.17
CA MET A 183 7.47 11.44 -0.27
C MET A 183 8.39 11.25 -1.48
N GLU A 184 8.27 12.10 -2.49
CA GLU A 184 9.05 12.05 -3.72
C GLU A 184 10.57 12.12 -3.42
N LYS A 185 10.98 12.91 -2.43
CA LYS A 185 12.40 13.07 -2.09
C LYS A 185 13.09 11.80 -1.58
N PRO A 186 12.57 11.10 -0.55
CA PRO A 186 13.14 9.81 -0.18
C PRO A 186 12.90 8.71 -1.23
N ALA A 187 11.84 8.81 -2.07
CA ALA A 187 11.64 7.89 -3.17
C ALA A 187 12.71 8.05 -4.26
N GLU A 188 13.02 9.30 -4.69
CA GLU A 188 14.15 9.60 -5.57
C GLU A 188 15.46 9.03 -4.99
N ALA A 189 15.72 9.27 -3.69
CA ALA A 189 16.91 8.79 -3.01
C ALA A 189 17.02 7.26 -2.97
N ALA A 190 15.88 6.55 -2.82
CA ALA A 190 15.85 5.09 -2.92
C ALA A 190 16.28 4.62 -4.31
N MET A 191 15.75 5.25 -5.36
CA MET A 191 16.12 4.92 -6.74
C MET A 191 17.59 5.28 -7.03
N GLU A 192 18.10 6.41 -6.52
CA GLU A 192 19.53 6.76 -6.59
C GLU A 192 20.41 5.74 -5.85
N GLY A 193 19.87 5.04 -4.86
CA GLY A 193 20.49 3.92 -4.16
C GLY A 193 20.41 2.58 -4.90
N GLY A 194 19.84 2.54 -6.11
CA GLY A 194 19.73 1.33 -6.92
C GLY A 194 18.43 0.55 -6.75
N ALA A 195 17.44 1.08 -6.01
CA ALA A 195 16.13 0.43 -5.93
C ALA A 195 15.51 0.27 -7.32
N ALA A 196 14.80 -0.84 -7.54
CA ALA A 196 14.08 -1.15 -8.79
C ALA A 196 12.73 -0.43 -8.85
N GLY A 197 12.14 -0.15 -7.70
CA GLY A 197 10.85 0.51 -7.56
C GLY A 197 10.55 0.87 -6.11
N VAL A 198 9.36 1.43 -5.89
CA VAL A 198 8.89 1.80 -4.55
C VAL A 198 7.51 1.22 -4.26
N SER A 199 7.19 1.07 -2.98
CA SER A 199 5.84 0.74 -2.52
C SER A 199 5.32 1.82 -1.57
N THR A 200 4.07 2.27 -1.76
CA THR A 200 3.42 3.30 -0.96
C THR A 200 1.96 2.93 -0.68
N ILE A 201 1.50 3.07 0.50
CA ILE A 201 2.08 3.65 1.72
C ILE A 201 2.13 2.62 2.86
N ASN A 202 3.02 2.80 3.82
CA ASN A 202 2.89 2.15 5.12
C ASN A 202 1.83 2.89 5.96
N THR A 203 1.68 2.52 7.23
CA THR A 203 0.67 3.06 8.14
C THR A 203 0.95 4.52 8.55
N ILE A 204 -0.13 5.26 8.79
CA ILE A 204 -0.11 6.66 9.23
C ILE A 204 -0.06 6.69 10.76
N LYS A 205 0.84 7.48 11.37
CA LYS A 205 0.86 7.70 12.81
C LYS A 205 -0.45 8.32 13.28
N SER A 206 -1.12 7.70 14.26
CA SER A 206 -2.44 8.10 14.72
C SER A 206 -2.73 7.77 16.20
N ILE A 207 -3.79 8.39 16.69
CA ILE A 207 -4.54 8.01 17.89
C ILE A 207 -5.97 7.75 17.41
N THR A 208 -6.54 6.58 17.71
CA THR A 208 -7.88 6.20 17.25
C THR A 208 -8.99 6.68 18.19
N ASN A 209 -8.87 6.37 19.46
CA ASN A 209 -9.88 6.66 20.46
C ASN A 209 -9.22 7.11 21.77
N ILE A 210 -9.96 7.88 22.57
CA ILE A 210 -9.60 8.21 23.94
C ILE A 210 -10.59 7.53 24.89
N ASP A 211 -10.06 6.74 25.81
CA ASP A 211 -10.79 6.16 26.92
C ASP A 211 -10.90 7.22 28.03
N PHE A 212 -12.10 7.74 28.24
CA PHE A 212 -12.35 8.78 29.25
C PHE A 212 -12.37 8.26 30.69
N GLU A 213 -12.57 6.97 30.92
CA GLU A 213 -12.52 6.38 32.24
C GLU A 213 -11.09 6.27 32.76
N ASN A 214 -10.16 5.88 31.87
CA ASN A 214 -8.76 5.73 32.19
C ASN A 214 -7.89 6.92 31.72
N ASN A 215 -8.46 7.91 31.05
CA ASN A 215 -7.79 9.09 30.48
C ASN A 215 -6.55 8.73 29.65
N THR A 216 -6.69 7.73 28.80
CA THR A 216 -5.61 7.26 27.92
C THR A 216 -6.11 6.98 26.52
N ALA A 217 -5.20 6.84 25.55
CA ALA A 217 -5.55 6.44 24.20
C ALA A 217 -5.73 4.90 24.10
N MET A 218 -6.43 4.44 23.04
CA MET A 218 -6.58 3.02 22.74
C MET A 218 -5.50 2.52 21.75
N PRO A 219 -5.10 1.23 21.81
CA PRO A 219 -5.38 0.27 22.88
C PRO A 219 -4.55 0.57 24.13
N VAL A 220 -5.01 0.11 25.27
CA VAL A 220 -4.36 0.35 26.57
C VAL A 220 -3.45 -0.82 26.93
N VAL A 221 -2.18 -0.53 27.19
CA VAL A 221 -1.16 -1.49 27.65
C VAL A 221 -0.64 -0.99 29.00
N ASP A 222 -0.92 -1.71 30.07
CA ASP A 222 -0.53 -1.35 31.44
C ASP A 222 -0.80 0.14 31.77
N GLY A 223 -2.04 0.57 31.54
CA GLY A 223 -2.49 1.94 31.82
C GLY A 223 -1.98 3.04 30.86
N LYS A 224 -1.26 2.68 29.80
CA LYS A 224 -0.67 3.60 28.83
C LYS A 224 -0.98 3.20 27.39
N SER A 225 -0.70 4.09 26.46
CA SER A 225 -0.79 3.83 25.01
C SER A 225 0.28 4.59 24.26
N SER A 226 0.38 4.36 22.93
CA SER A 226 1.30 5.08 22.07
C SER A 226 0.62 5.60 20.80
N ILE A 227 1.23 6.61 20.16
CA ILE A 227 0.92 6.97 18.79
C ILE A 227 1.46 5.85 17.89
N SER A 228 0.60 5.28 17.02
CA SER A 228 0.98 4.11 16.24
C SER A 228 0.29 4.04 14.88
N GLY A 229 0.58 3.00 14.10
CA GLY A 229 0.18 2.90 12.71
C GLY A 229 -1.32 2.73 12.50
N TYR A 230 -1.89 3.52 11.60
CA TYR A 230 -3.29 3.47 11.19
C TYR A 230 -3.43 3.07 9.73
N SER A 231 -4.34 2.16 9.42
CA SER A 231 -4.61 1.57 8.11
C SER A 231 -6.12 1.38 7.89
N GLY A 232 -6.51 0.68 6.82
CA GLY A 232 -7.91 0.41 6.46
C GLY A 232 -8.46 1.42 5.45
N ALA A 233 -9.75 1.33 5.11
CA ALA A 233 -10.40 2.13 4.08
C ALA A 233 -10.21 3.66 4.27
N ALA A 234 -10.14 4.11 5.52
CA ALA A 234 -9.99 5.53 5.85
C ALA A 234 -8.69 6.17 5.31
N VAL A 235 -7.63 5.38 5.06
CA VAL A 235 -6.36 5.93 4.57
C VAL A 235 -6.27 5.97 3.04
N LYS A 236 -7.21 5.35 2.30
CA LYS A 236 -7.17 5.27 0.83
C LYS A 236 -6.97 6.63 0.13
N PRO A 237 -7.70 7.70 0.47
CA PRO A 237 -7.52 9.00 -0.20
C PRO A 237 -6.09 9.56 -0.04
N ILE A 238 -5.47 9.30 1.10
CA ILE A 238 -4.10 9.73 1.38
C ILE A 238 -3.10 8.86 0.59
N ALA A 239 -3.36 7.54 0.53
CA ALA A 239 -2.54 6.62 -0.26
C ALA A 239 -2.56 6.98 -1.75
N LEU A 240 -3.74 7.23 -2.33
CA LEU A 240 -3.90 7.63 -3.74
C LEU A 240 -3.15 8.94 -4.04
N ARG A 241 -3.16 9.91 -3.13
CA ARG A 241 -2.38 11.15 -3.29
C ARG A 241 -0.88 10.85 -3.39
N PHE A 242 -0.31 10.07 -2.46
CA PHE A 242 1.12 9.75 -2.48
C PHE A 242 1.51 8.92 -3.70
N VAL A 243 0.65 7.97 -4.09
CA VAL A 243 0.82 7.19 -5.32
C VAL A 243 0.88 8.11 -6.54
N ALA A 244 -0.09 9.03 -6.67
CA ALA A 244 -0.12 9.96 -7.80
C ALA A 244 1.13 10.85 -7.86
N ASN A 245 1.54 11.42 -6.72
CA ASN A 245 2.71 12.28 -6.65
C ASN A 245 3.99 11.56 -7.12
N VAL A 246 4.24 10.35 -6.60
CA VAL A 246 5.44 9.59 -6.95
C VAL A 246 5.38 9.10 -8.40
N LEU A 247 4.22 8.65 -8.90
CA LEU A 247 4.06 8.21 -10.30
C LEU A 247 4.18 9.35 -11.32
N GLN A 248 3.89 10.60 -10.92
CA GLN A 248 4.07 11.78 -11.79
C GLN A 248 5.51 12.31 -11.79
N ASP A 249 6.36 11.84 -10.91
CA ASP A 249 7.75 12.29 -10.82
C ASP A 249 8.60 11.68 -11.94
N LYS A 250 8.94 12.54 -12.93
CA LYS A 250 9.72 12.14 -14.11
C LYS A 250 11.18 11.81 -13.79
N ARG A 251 11.72 12.27 -12.67
CA ARG A 251 13.05 11.87 -12.23
C ARG A 251 13.10 10.39 -11.86
N MET A 252 12.04 9.87 -11.27
CA MET A 252 11.89 8.44 -10.98
C MET A 252 12.00 7.58 -12.26
N ASP A 253 11.40 8.04 -13.38
CA ASP A 253 11.49 7.33 -14.65
C ASP A 253 12.93 7.26 -15.18
N VAL A 254 13.69 8.35 -15.01
CA VAL A 254 15.11 8.41 -15.41
C VAL A 254 15.95 7.46 -14.55
N LEU A 255 15.79 7.53 -13.23
CA LEU A 255 16.52 6.70 -12.29
C LEU A 255 16.22 5.20 -12.47
N ALA A 256 14.96 4.85 -12.76
CA ALA A 256 14.59 3.46 -13.07
C ALA A 256 15.39 2.92 -14.28
N LYS A 257 15.52 3.72 -15.35
CA LYS A 257 16.30 3.37 -16.53
C LYS A 257 17.80 3.25 -16.23
N GLU A 258 18.35 4.18 -15.45
CA GLU A 258 19.75 4.14 -15.01
C GLU A 258 20.05 2.87 -14.20
N ASN A 259 19.10 2.40 -13.39
CA ASN A 259 19.17 1.15 -12.64
C ASN A 259 18.90 -0.09 -13.50
N GLY A 260 18.72 0.08 -14.82
CA GLY A 260 18.44 -1.00 -15.75
C GLY A 260 16.97 -1.46 -15.78
N PHE A 261 16.05 -0.73 -15.17
CA PHE A 261 14.61 -1.03 -15.15
C PHE A 261 13.85 -0.13 -16.13
N ASP A 262 14.13 -0.25 -17.42
CA ASP A 262 13.37 0.42 -18.49
C ASP A 262 12.19 -0.47 -18.91
N PHE A 263 10.99 -0.10 -18.49
CA PHE A 263 9.75 -0.81 -18.81
C PHE A 263 9.00 -0.20 -20.01
N GLY A 264 9.48 0.93 -20.55
CA GLY A 264 8.82 1.65 -21.64
C GLY A 264 7.59 2.47 -21.26
N HIS A 265 7.16 2.41 -19.99
CA HIS A 265 6.00 3.14 -19.47
C HIS A 265 6.31 3.97 -18.19
N GLY A 266 7.57 4.15 -17.85
CA GLY A 266 8.05 4.82 -16.65
C GLY A 266 8.47 3.82 -15.56
N HIS A 267 8.64 4.30 -14.34
CA HIS A 267 8.96 3.45 -13.19
C HIS A 267 7.75 2.65 -12.70
N GLU A 268 8.00 1.54 -12.01
CA GLU A 268 6.94 0.67 -11.49
C GLU A 268 6.75 0.83 -9.99
N MET A 269 5.49 0.79 -9.56
CA MET A 269 5.08 1.00 -8.17
C MET A 269 4.14 -0.09 -7.69
N SER A 270 4.26 -0.44 -6.40
CA SER A 270 3.27 -1.20 -5.65
C SER A 270 2.39 -0.27 -4.79
N GLY A 271 1.07 -0.32 -4.99
CA GLY A 271 0.10 0.51 -4.28
C GLY A 271 -0.43 -0.18 -3.02
N ILE A 272 -0.47 0.57 -1.90
CA ILE A 272 -0.89 0.06 -0.58
C ILE A 272 -1.75 1.11 0.11
N GLY A 273 -2.82 0.68 0.78
CA GLY A 273 -3.60 1.51 1.70
C GLY A 273 -5.08 1.60 1.37
N GLY A 274 -5.90 0.92 2.14
CA GLY A 274 -7.35 0.99 2.07
C GLY A 274 -7.99 0.27 0.89
N ILE A 275 -7.32 -0.72 0.31
CA ILE A 275 -7.87 -1.58 -0.73
C ILE A 275 -8.71 -2.65 -0.03
N GLU A 276 -10.05 -2.63 -0.25
CA GLU A 276 -11.00 -3.58 0.29
C GLU A 276 -11.87 -4.21 -0.80
N THR A 277 -12.05 -3.51 -1.92
CA THR A 277 -12.91 -3.93 -3.03
C THR A 277 -12.15 -3.87 -4.36
N TRP A 278 -12.72 -4.49 -5.40
CA TRP A 278 -12.18 -4.38 -6.76
C TRP A 278 -12.15 -2.92 -7.26
N ARG A 279 -13.07 -2.05 -6.79
CA ARG A 279 -13.07 -0.63 -7.15
C ARG A 279 -11.87 0.09 -6.58
N ASP A 280 -11.56 -0.15 -5.31
CA ASP A 280 -10.36 0.41 -4.69
C ASP A 280 -9.11 -0.04 -5.45
N ALA A 281 -9.02 -1.33 -5.78
CA ALA A 281 -7.94 -1.88 -6.59
C ALA A 281 -7.83 -1.19 -7.96
N ALA A 282 -8.96 -1.01 -8.66
CA ALA A 282 -9.02 -0.34 -9.95
C ALA A 282 -8.54 1.12 -9.88
N GLU A 283 -8.80 1.85 -8.78
CA GLU A 283 -8.32 3.22 -8.60
C GLU A 283 -6.77 3.27 -8.57
N PHE A 284 -6.11 2.37 -7.84
CA PHE A 284 -4.65 2.29 -7.81
C PHE A 284 -4.06 1.88 -9.18
N LEU A 285 -4.68 0.90 -9.85
CA LEU A 285 -4.27 0.49 -11.20
C LEU A 285 -4.42 1.64 -12.20
N ALA A 286 -5.55 2.36 -12.15
CA ALA A 286 -5.81 3.52 -13.03
C ALA A 286 -4.79 4.65 -12.82
N LEU A 287 -4.24 4.81 -11.62
CA LEU A 287 -3.14 5.74 -11.36
C LEU A 287 -1.82 5.25 -11.95
N GLY A 288 -1.60 3.93 -12.09
CA GLY A 288 -0.38 3.37 -12.66
C GLY A 288 0.34 2.37 -11.77
N CYS A 289 -0.20 2.01 -10.60
CA CYS A 289 0.35 0.90 -9.82
C CYS A 289 0.24 -0.40 -10.62
N ARG A 290 1.31 -1.19 -10.63
CA ARG A 290 1.31 -2.51 -11.26
C ARG A 290 1.01 -3.63 -10.30
N ASN A 291 1.41 -3.46 -9.05
CA ASN A 291 1.18 -4.41 -7.96
C ASN A 291 0.37 -3.74 -6.86
N LEU A 292 -0.46 -4.50 -6.17
CA LEU A 292 -1.36 -4.04 -5.11
C LEU A 292 -1.14 -4.87 -3.85
N GLN A 293 -0.94 -4.20 -2.72
CA GLN A 293 -0.75 -4.86 -1.44
C GLN A 293 -1.95 -4.64 -0.51
N VAL A 294 -2.49 -5.71 0.04
CA VAL A 294 -3.71 -5.70 0.88
C VAL A 294 -3.41 -6.34 2.24
N THR A 295 -3.91 -5.73 3.32
CA THR A 295 -3.78 -6.28 4.69
C THR A 295 -5.07 -6.19 5.47
N THR A 296 -5.54 -4.95 5.81
CA THR A 296 -6.64 -4.74 6.74
C THR A 296 -7.92 -5.43 6.30
N ALA A 297 -8.21 -5.44 5.00
CA ALA A 297 -9.34 -6.17 4.44
C ALA A 297 -9.24 -7.69 4.69
N ILE A 298 -8.04 -8.27 4.63
CA ILE A 298 -7.83 -9.68 4.93
C ILE A 298 -8.07 -9.96 6.41
N MET A 299 -7.63 -9.08 7.31
CA MET A 299 -7.88 -9.21 8.75
C MET A 299 -9.38 -9.16 9.07
N GLN A 300 -10.15 -8.41 8.29
CA GLN A 300 -11.60 -8.25 8.48
C GLN A 300 -12.41 -9.35 7.80
N TYR A 301 -12.06 -9.75 6.57
CA TYR A 301 -12.88 -10.62 5.72
C TYR A 301 -12.24 -11.98 5.41
N GLY A 302 -10.97 -12.16 5.78
CA GLY A 302 -10.20 -13.37 5.47
C GLY A 302 -9.59 -13.37 4.06
N TYR A 303 -8.75 -14.40 3.79
CA TYR A 303 -7.99 -14.48 2.53
C TYR A 303 -8.86 -14.58 1.28
N ARG A 304 -10.06 -15.13 1.38
CA ARG A 304 -10.96 -15.32 0.23
C ARG A 304 -11.50 -14.03 -0.37
N ILE A 305 -11.28 -12.87 0.25
CA ILE A 305 -11.66 -11.58 -0.33
C ILE A 305 -11.02 -11.35 -1.71
N VAL A 306 -9.90 -11.99 -2.01
CA VAL A 306 -9.26 -11.91 -3.35
C VAL A 306 -10.18 -12.43 -4.45
N GLU A 307 -11.04 -13.42 -4.17
CA GLU A 307 -11.99 -13.96 -5.13
C GLU A 307 -12.99 -12.86 -5.58
N ASP A 308 -13.50 -12.09 -4.62
CA ASP A 308 -14.44 -10.99 -4.91
C ASP A 308 -13.74 -9.85 -5.66
N MET A 309 -12.48 -9.50 -5.25
CA MET A 309 -11.70 -8.48 -5.92
C MET A 309 -11.35 -8.86 -7.36
N ALA A 310 -10.89 -10.09 -7.58
CA ALA A 310 -10.55 -10.58 -8.92
C ALA A 310 -11.79 -10.67 -9.82
N ASN A 311 -12.88 -11.26 -9.33
CA ASN A 311 -14.13 -11.36 -10.07
C ASN A 311 -14.68 -9.98 -10.44
N GLY A 312 -14.72 -9.05 -9.49
CA GLY A 312 -15.21 -7.70 -9.73
C GLY A 312 -14.36 -6.93 -10.75
N LEU A 313 -13.04 -7.10 -10.70
CA LEU A 313 -12.12 -6.50 -11.67
C LEU A 313 -12.29 -7.08 -13.07
N MET A 314 -12.45 -8.40 -13.21
CA MET A 314 -12.74 -9.06 -14.49
C MET A 314 -14.08 -8.58 -15.10
N HIS A 315 -15.13 -8.43 -14.28
CA HIS A 315 -16.41 -7.88 -14.74
C HIS A 315 -16.26 -6.43 -15.22
N PHE A 316 -15.52 -5.59 -14.51
CA PHE A 316 -15.23 -4.23 -14.92
C PHE A 316 -14.45 -4.20 -16.25
N MET A 317 -13.45 -5.03 -16.43
CA MET A 317 -12.69 -5.13 -17.67
C MET A 317 -13.58 -5.53 -18.85
N ASP A 318 -14.48 -6.48 -18.64
CA ASP A 318 -15.43 -6.92 -19.66
C ASP A 318 -16.39 -5.79 -20.05
N GLU A 319 -16.98 -5.10 -19.07
CA GLU A 319 -17.85 -3.94 -19.30
C GLU A 319 -17.15 -2.83 -20.09
N LYS A 320 -15.85 -2.60 -19.85
CA LYS A 320 -15.07 -1.57 -20.52
C LYS A 320 -14.39 -2.04 -21.81
N GLY A 321 -14.43 -3.33 -22.12
CA GLY A 321 -13.79 -3.90 -23.31
C GLY A 321 -12.28 -4.03 -23.19
N TYR A 322 -11.72 -4.12 -21.97
CA TYR A 322 -10.31 -4.39 -21.76
C TYR A 322 -10.05 -5.92 -21.82
N ASP A 323 -9.01 -6.33 -22.52
CA ASP A 323 -8.61 -7.74 -22.62
C ASP A 323 -7.56 -8.11 -21.56
N ASN A 324 -6.73 -7.16 -21.15
CA ASN A 324 -5.70 -7.30 -20.12
C ASN A 324 -5.56 -6.00 -19.31
N LEU A 325 -4.85 -6.07 -18.19
CA LEU A 325 -4.67 -4.93 -17.29
C LEU A 325 -3.78 -3.82 -17.86
N ASP A 326 -2.86 -4.12 -18.77
CA ASP A 326 -1.98 -3.11 -19.39
C ASP A 326 -2.78 -2.02 -20.16
N GLN A 327 -3.96 -2.36 -20.67
CA GLN A 327 -4.85 -1.40 -21.33
C GLN A 327 -5.49 -0.41 -20.36
N PHE A 328 -5.51 -0.73 -19.08
CA PHE A 328 -6.17 0.07 -18.04
C PHE A 328 -5.18 0.78 -17.11
N ILE A 329 -4.03 0.16 -16.83
CA ILE A 329 -3.02 0.71 -15.90
C ILE A 329 -2.56 2.09 -16.40
N GLY A 330 -2.60 3.09 -15.50
CA GLY A 330 -2.12 4.46 -15.78
C GLY A 330 -3.07 5.34 -16.57
N THR A 331 -4.31 4.90 -16.86
CA THR A 331 -5.26 5.70 -17.68
C THR A 331 -5.73 6.99 -17.01
N ALA A 332 -5.68 7.08 -15.67
CA ALA A 332 -6.16 8.25 -14.94
C ALA A 332 -5.07 9.27 -14.59
N ILE A 333 -3.80 8.86 -14.54
CA ILE A 333 -2.72 9.68 -13.95
C ILE A 333 -2.51 11.02 -14.67
N ASN A 334 -2.62 11.03 -16.00
CA ASN A 334 -2.43 12.22 -16.80
C ASN A 334 -3.57 13.25 -16.68
N ASN A 335 -4.71 12.87 -16.09
CA ASN A 335 -5.84 13.74 -15.84
C ASN A 335 -5.80 14.39 -14.45
N ILE A 336 -4.78 14.08 -13.65
CA ILE A 336 -4.53 14.71 -12.35
C ILE A 336 -3.47 15.77 -12.56
N ILE A 337 -3.87 17.03 -12.45
CA ILE A 337 -3.02 18.19 -12.73
C ILE A 337 -2.98 19.11 -11.51
N PRO A 338 -1.97 20.01 -11.40
CA PRO A 338 -1.93 21.04 -10.37
C PRO A 338 -3.19 21.90 -10.36
N ALA A 339 -3.62 22.32 -9.16
CA ALA A 339 -4.85 23.09 -9.01
C ALA A 339 -4.85 24.44 -9.76
N GLU A 340 -3.67 25.03 -9.96
CA GLU A 340 -3.45 26.24 -10.75
C GLU A 340 -3.75 26.05 -12.24
N ASP A 341 -3.57 24.84 -12.78
CA ASP A 341 -3.77 24.52 -14.19
C ASP A 341 -5.22 24.15 -14.52
N LEU A 342 -6.09 24.02 -13.50
CA LEU A 342 -7.50 23.72 -13.71
C LEU A 342 -8.21 24.88 -14.41
N ASN A 343 -9.03 24.55 -15.43
CA ASN A 343 -9.86 25.53 -16.14
C ASN A 343 -10.92 26.14 -15.21
N ARG A 344 -10.68 27.34 -14.72
CA ARG A 344 -11.56 28.10 -13.81
C ARG A 344 -12.75 28.73 -14.47
N ASP A 345 -12.80 28.81 -15.81
CA ASP A 345 -13.94 29.31 -16.57
C ASP A 345 -15.01 28.24 -16.82
N PHE A 346 -14.62 26.96 -16.68
CA PHE A 346 -15.58 25.86 -16.77
C PHE A 346 -16.56 25.88 -15.59
N ARG A 347 -17.86 25.77 -15.94
CA ARG A 347 -18.95 25.71 -14.94
C ARG A 347 -19.88 24.56 -15.27
N LEU A 348 -20.01 23.63 -14.33
CA LEU A 348 -21.04 22.61 -14.35
C LEU A 348 -22.28 23.15 -13.60
N LEU A 349 -23.34 23.45 -14.34
CA LEU A 349 -24.61 23.90 -13.75
C LEU A 349 -25.53 22.71 -13.62
N PRO A 350 -26.10 22.44 -12.42
CA PRO A 350 -27.08 21.39 -12.25
C PRO A 350 -28.35 21.70 -13.05
N LYS A 351 -28.89 20.70 -13.75
CA LYS A 351 -30.19 20.80 -14.39
C LYS A 351 -31.24 20.34 -13.38
N PHE A 352 -32.12 21.24 -13.00
CA PHE A 352 -33.28 20.92 -12.17
C PHE A 352 -34.46 20.51 -13.05
N ASP A 353 -35.10 19.43 -12.69
CA ASP A 353 -36.41 19.05 -13.23
C ASP A 353 -37.47 19.63 -12.27
N ASP A 354 -37.99 20.81 -12.63
CA ASP A 354 -38.99 21.50 -11.82
C ASP A 354 -40.27 20.66 -11.58
N LYS A 355 -40.53 19.66 -12.42
CA LYS A 355 -41.68 18.74 -12.26
C LYS A 355 -41.42 17.65 -11.21
N LYS A 356 -40.14 17.34 -10.96
CA LYS A 356 -39.73 16.33 -9.96
C LYS A 356 -39.28 16.97 -8.65
N CYS A 357 -39.10 18.27 -8.63
CA CYS A 357 -38.70 19.00 -7.45
C CYS A 357 -39.85 19.06 -6.46
N ILE A 358 -39.76 18.35 -5.36
CA ILE A 358 -40.79 18.28 -4.31
C ILE A 358 -40.72 19.43 -3.31
N GLY A 359 -39.82 20.41 -3.51
CA GLY A 359 -39.72 21.62 -2.70
C GLY A 359 -39.41 21.38 -1.23
N LEU A 360 -38.79 20.26 -0.87
CA LEU A 360 -38.40 19.94 0.51
C LEU A 360 -37.34 20.94 1.00
N LEU A 361 -37.82 22.00 1.63
CA LEU A 361 -36.98 22.99 2.32
C LEU A 361 -36.67 22.49 3.72
N ARG A 362 -35.54 21.82 3.93
CA ARG A 362 -34.98 21.65 5.27
C ARG A 362 -34.43 22.98 5.75
N SER A 363 -34.38 23.19 7.07
CA SER A 363 -34.16 24.48 7.71
C SER A 363 -32.88 25.21 7.28
N GLU A 364 -31.84 24.46 6.94
CA GLU A 364 -30.56 25.00 6.46
C GLU A 364 -30.54 25.20 4.93
N GLU A 365 -31.39 24.51 4.20
CA GLU A 365 -31.53 24.59 2.75
C GLU A 365 -32.39 25.77 2.27
N ARG A 366 -33.02 26.50 3.18
CA ARG A 366 -33.75 27.75 2.83
C ARG A 366 -32.83 28.79 2.18
N ARG A 367 -31.56 28.81 2.55
CA ARG A 367 -30.55 29.65 1.92
C ARG A 367 -30.09 29.04 0.60
N VAL A 368 -29.88 27.75 0.55
CA VAL A 368 -29.48 26.98 -0.62
C VAL A 368 -30.55 27.01 -1.70
N GLY A 369 -31.83 26.85 -1.36
CA GLY A 369 -32.92 26.91 -2.32
C GLY A 369 -33.08 28.25 -3.06
N LYS A 370 -32.71 29.37 -2.42
CA LYS A 370 -32.66 30.69 -3.11
C LYS A 370 -31.37 30.88 -3.92
N GLU A 371 -30.29 30.24 -3.51
CA GLU A 371 -28.98 30.30 -4.17
C GLU A 371 -28.80 29.24 -5.26
N CYS A 372 -29.58 28.15 -5.24
CA CYS A 372 -29.57 27.10 -6.26
C CYS A 372 -29.78 27.59 -7.67
N ARG A 373 -30.51 28.70 -7.87
CA ARG A 373 -30.70 29.31 -9.20
C ARG A 373 -29.48 30.10 -9.72
N SER A 374 -28.49 30.40 -8.86
CA SER A 374 -27.37 31.26 -9.23
C SER A 374 -25.98 30.87 -8.74
N ARG A 375 -25.82 29.93 -7.78
CA ARG A 375 -24.53 29.69 -7.12
C ARG A 375 -24.26 28.24 -6.69
N TRP A 376 -24.97 27.25 -7.19
CA TRP A 376 -24.78 25.88 -6.72
C TRP A 376 -23.44 25.32 -7.21
N SER A 377 -22.63 24.88 -6.24
CA SER A 377 -21.45 24.04 -6.47
C SER A 377 -21.85 22.58 -6.32
N PRO A 378 -21.44 21.66 -7.18
CA PRO A 378 -21.74 20.23 -7.07
C PRO A 378 -21.09 19.54 -5.86
N TYR A 379 -20.46 20.31 -4.95
CA TYR A 379 -19.71 19.79 -3.79
C TYR A 379 -20.33 20.16 -2.42
N HIS A 380 -21.64 20.40 -2.37
CA HIS A 380 -22.37 20.53 -1.11
C HIS A 380 -23.45 19.48 -0.96
#